data_8fa682ee665b7f30bcafd49cefefc805
#
_entry.id   8fa682ee665b7f30bcafd49cefefc805
#
_cell.length_a   1.000
_cell.length_b   1.000
_cell.length_c   1.000
_cell.angle_alpha   90.00
_cell.angle_beta   90.00
_cell.angle_gamma   90.00
#
_symmetry.space_group_name_H-M   'P 1'
#
loop_
_entity.id
_entity.type
_entity.pdbx_description
1 polymer ?
#
loop_
_entity_poly.entity_id
_entity_poly.type
_entity_poly.pdbx_seq_one_letter_code
_entity_poly.pdbx_strand_id
1 'polypeptide(L)'
;MHDFIMNKTEQKQLEAELIFAKKLELIDDDTLNGVERRRQIENQKRKQMLQDGEIVYGIEQFSLPAYVRYEQTRFRLDFVSESGKIKEYYSYRMIPEEEIRAFYDENRDLFTRYHGDSFSYEEVAMIIRKRIREIEYEKEIHNILCQLN
;
A
#
# COMPACT_ATOMS: atom_id res chain seq x y z
N MET A 1 6.62 22.81 0.05
CA MET A 1 5.30 22.22 0.33
C MET A 1 4.15 22.96 -0.31
N HIS A 2 4.36 24.22 -0.57
CA HIS A 2 3.35 25.12 -1.10
C HIS A 2 2.79 24.70 -2.47
N ASP A 3 3.51 23.88 -3.22
CA ASP A 3 3.05 23.41 -4.52
C ASP A 3 2.28 22.08 -4.47
N PHE A 4 2.10 21.53 -3.26
CA PHE A 4 1.41 20.25 -3.11
C PHE A 4 -0.03 20.51 -2.72
N ILE A 5 -0.93 20.38 -3.71
CA ILE A 5 -2.34 20.64 -3.53
C ILE A 5 -3.11 19.32 -3.56
N MET A 6 -3.89 19.06 -2.52
CA MET A 6 -4.81 17.94 -2.43
C MET A 6 -6.17 18.45 -2.06
N ASN A 7 -7.23 17.82 -2.58
CA ASN A 7 -8.57 18.13 -2.11
C ASN A 7 -8.77 17.56 -0.70
N LYS A 8 -9.87 17.92 -0.06
CA LYS A 8 -10.13 17.55 1.33
C LYS A 8 -10.23 16.03 1.53
N THR A 9 -10.85 15.34 0.58
CA THR A 9 -11.00 13.88 0.63
C THR A 9 -9.64 13.19 0.55
N GLU A 10 -8.79 13.65 -0.37
CA GLU A 10 -7.44 13.09 -0.54
C GLU A 10 -6.58 13.34 0.71
N GLN A 11 -6.71 14.53 1.32
CA GLN A 11 -5.98 14.86 2.55
C GLN A 11 -6.36 13.93 3.69
N LYS A 12 -7.65 13.66 3.85
CA LYS A 12 -8.15 12.78 4.90
C LYS A 12 -7.72 11.33 4.66
N GLN A 13 -7.74 10.90 3.40
CA GLN A 13 -7.28 9.57 3.02
C GLN A 13 -5.80 9.39 3.38
N LEU A 14 -4.97 10.37 3.01
CA LEU A 14 -3.54 10.33 3.32
C LEU A 14 -3.33 10.33 4.83
N GLU A 15 -4.05 11.18 5.56
CA GLU A 15 -3.94 11.24 7.02
C GLU A 15 -4.23 9.88 7.66
N ALA A 16 -5.30 9.21 7.22
CA ALA A 16 -5.67 7.89 7.73
C ALA A 16 -4.58 6.85 7.42
N GLU A 17 -4.03 6.88 6.21
CA GLU A 17 -2.98 5.95 5.81
C GLU A 17 -1.69 6.17 6.61
N LEU A 18 -1.35 7.43 6.88
CA LEU A 18 -0.17 7.74 7.71
C LEU A 18 -0.37 7.29 9.16
N ILE A 19 -1.56 7.49 9.71
CA ILE A 19 -1.90 7.02 11.05
C ILE A 19 -1.75 5.50 11.14
N PHE A 20 -2.28 4.79 10.15
CA PHE A 20 -2.19 3.33 10.14
C PHE A 20 -0.74 2.87 9.98
N ALA A 21 0.01 3.50 9.08
CA ALA A 21 1.41 3.16 8.86
C ALA A 21 2.24 3.34 10.15
N LYS A 22 1.93 4.37 10.93
CA LYS A 22 2.59 4.58 12.22
C LYS A 22 2.22 3.48 13.22
N LYS A 23 0.96 3.06 13.25
CA LYS A 23 0.52 1.95 14.11
C LYS A 23 1.23 0.65 13.75
N LEU A 24 1.53 0.46 12.47
CA LEU A 24 2.25 -0.72 11.98
C LEU A 24 3.77 -0.59 12.14
N GLU A 25 4.24 0.53 12.69
CA GLU A 25 5.67 0.82 12.86
C GLU A 25 6.44 0.88 11.53
N LEU A 26 5.73 1.22 10.44
CA LEU A 26 6.36 1.44 9.14
C LEU A 26 6.99 2.83 9.05
N ILE A 27 6.47 3.78 9.81
CA ILE A 27 6.98 5.15 9.91
C ILE A 27 6.94 5.58 11.38
N ASP A 28 7.75 6.58 11.71
CA ASP A 28 7.82 7.13 13.07
C ASP A 28 7.00 8.42 13.24
N ASP A 29 6.68 9.10 12.14
CA ASP A 29 6.03 10.40 12.16
C ASP A 29 4.92 10.43 11.10
N ASP A 30 3.68 10.55 11.55
CA ASP A 30 2.50 10.52 10.69
C ASP A 30 2.06 11.90 10.19
N THR A 31 2.92 12.91 10.33
CA THR A 31 2.64 14.26 9.84
C THR A 31 3.19 14.46 8.43
N LEU A 32 2.70 15.51 7.74
CA LEU A 32 3.25 15.88 6.44
C LEU A 32 4.74 16.29 6.54
N ASN A 33 5.12 16.90 7.65
CA ASN A 33 6.52 17.23 7.88
C ASN A 33 7.38 15.96 7.94
N GLY A 34 6.85 14.89 8.52
CA GLY A 34 7.51 13.59 8.54
C GLY A 34 7.66 13.00 7.14
N VAL A 35 6.62 13.12 6.31
CA VAL A 35 6.69 12.69 4.90
C VAL A 35 7.78 13.45 4.16
N GLU A 36 7.81 14.78 4.32
CA GLU A 36 8.82 15.61 3.66
C GLU A 36 10.23 15.26 4.11
N ARG A 37 10.43 15.01 5.40
CA ARG A 37 11.73 14.59 5.91
C ARG A 37 12.16 13.26 5.29
N ARG A 38 11.25 12.30 5.21
CA ARG A 38 11.55 10.99 4.60
C ARG A 38 11.84 11.13 3.11
N ARG A 39 11.13 12.04 2.43
CA ARG A 39 11.39 12.33 1.01
C ARG A 39 12.83 12.82 0.82
N GLN A 40 13.25 13.77 1.63
CA GLN A 40 14.60 14.32 1.54
C GLN A 40 15.65 13.25 1.80
N ILE A 41 15.42 12.39 2.79
CA ILE A 41 16.34 11.28 3.10
C ILE A 41 16.43 10.32 1.91
N GLU A 42 15.30 9.95 1.34
CA GLU A 42 15.28 9.01 0.20
C GLU A 42 15.96 9.61 -1.03
N ASN A 43 15.72 10.90 -1.29
CA ASN A 43 16.38 11.59 -2.42
C ASN A 43 17.89 11.66 -2.23
N GLN A 44 18.34 11.92 -1.01
CA GLN A 44 19.77 11.96 -0.72
C GLN A 44 20.41 10.58 -0.89
N LYS A 45 19.73 9.55 -0.44
CA LYS A 45 20.18 8.16 -0.61
C LYS A 45 20.32 7.80 -2.08
N ARG A 46 19.32 8.12 -2.90
CA ARG A 46 19.35 7.82 -4.34
C ARG A 46 20.43 8.60 -5.07
N LYS A 47 20.62 9.86 -4.67
CA LYS A 47 21.69 10.68 -5.22
C LYS A 47 23.07 10.07 -4.92
N GLN A 48 23.26 9.59 -3.70
CA GLN A 48 24.51 8.95 -3.32
C GLN A 48 24.73 7.65 -4.10
N MET A 49 23.69 6.87 -4.29
CA MET A 49 23.77 5.64 -5.08
C MET A 49 24.22 5.93 -6.52
N LEU A 50 23.65 6.97 -7.14
CA LEU A 50 24.04 7.38 -8.49
C LEU A 50 25.50 7.83 -8.54
N GLN A 51 25.95 8.58 -7.54
CA GLN A 51 27.35 9.03 -7.46
C GLN A 51 28.31 7.86 -7.29
N ASP A 52 27.87 6.80 -6.61
CA ASP A 52 28.67 5.60 -6.40
C ASP A 52 28.62 4.63 -7.60
N GLY A 53 27.91 4.98 -8.67
CA GLY A 53 27.78 4.15 -9.85
C GLY A 53 26.79 3.02 -9.72
N GLU A 54 25.95 3.04 -8.68
CA GLU A 54 24.92 2.04 -8.46
C GLU A 54 23.69 2.33 -9.32
N ILE A 55 22.92 1.29 -9.60
CA ILE A 55 21.68 1.43 -10.37
C ILE A 55 20.56 1.85 -9.42
N VAL A 56 19.84 2.92 -9.79
CA VAL A 56 18.64 3.36 -9.08
C VAL A 56 17.44 2.96 -9.93
N TYR A 57 16.61 2.08 -9.39
CA TYR A 57 15.38 1.67 -10.08
C TYR A 57 14.26 2.66 -9.75
N GLY A 58 13.50 3.04 -10.78
CA GLY A 58 12.41 3.97 -10.65
C GLY A 58 12.87 5.41 -10.64
N ILE A 59 12.22 6.24 -9.84
CA ILE A 59 12.43 7.69 -9.81
C ILE A 59 13.77 8.02 -9.13
N GLU A 60 14.61 8.79 -9.81
CA GLU A 60 15.91 9.20 -9.25
C GLU A 60 15.77 10.27 -8.17
N GLN A 61 14.78 11.16 -8.33
CA GLN A 61 14.50 12.22 -7.38
C GLN A 61 12.99 12.43 -7.28
N PHE A 62 12.45 12.29 -6.09
CA PHE A 62 11.01 12.42 -5.85
C PHE A 62 10.62 13.88 -5.62
N SER A 63 9.56 14.33 -6.31
CA SER A 63 8.78 15.48 -5.87
C SER A 63 7.95 15.05 -4.66
N LEU A 64 7.38 16.02 -3.92
CA LEU A 64 6.54 15.66 -2.77
C LEU A 64 5.31 14.85 -3.19
N PRO A 65 4.54 15.25 -4.24
CA PRO A 65 3.40 14.43 -4.67
C PRO A 65 3.79 13.00 -5.07
N ALA A 66 4.90 12.85 -5.78
CA ALA A 66 5.37 11.54 -6.20
C ALA A 66 5.79 10.69 -5.00
N TYR A 67 6.42 11.30 -4.00
CA TYR A 67 6.84 10.58 -2.81
C TYR A 67 5.65 10.15 -1.95
N VAL A 68 4.63 11.01 -1.85
CA VAL A 68 3.38 10.64 -1.16
C VAL A 68 2.78 9.37 -1.79
N ARG A 69 2.67 9.35 -3.12
CA ARG A 69 2.13 8.17 -3.82
C ARG A 69 3.01 6.94 -3.62
N TYR A 70 4.33 7.14 -3.61
CA TYR A 70 5.29 6.07 -3.35
C TYR A 70 5.06 5.47 -1.96
N GLU A 71 4.92 6.29 -0.93
CA GLU A 71 4.66 5.80 0.43
C GLU A 71 3.31 5.11 0.54
N GLN A 72 2.25 5.71 -0.05
CA GLN A 72 0.92 5.10 -0.02
C GLN A 72 0.94 3.69 -0.63
N THR A 73 1.64 3.53 -1.75
CA THR A 73 1.79 2.23 -2.39
C THR A 73 2.59 1.27 -1.52
N ARG A 74 3.69 1.73 -0.93
CA ARG A 74 4.53 0.90 -0.07
C ARG A 74 3.78 0.40 1.16
N PHE A 75 2.99 1.27 1.80
CA PHE A 75 2.22 0.85 2.98
C PHE A 75 1.26 -0.28 2.64
N ARG A 76 0.53 -0.13 1.54
CA ARG A 76 -0.41 -1.16 1.10
C ARG A 76 0.30 -2.46 0.73
N LEU A 77 1.38 -2.39 -0.04
CA LEU A 77 2.13 -3.57 -0.46
C LEU A 77 2.74 -4.30 0.74
N ASP A 78 3.29 -3.57 1.70
CA ASP A 78 3.88 -4.17 2.88
C ASP A 78 2.81 -4.87 3.73
N PHE A 79 1.63 -4.26 3.87
CA PHE A 79 0.52 -4.87 4.58
C PHE A 79 0.06 -6.15 3.88
N VAL A 80 -0.15 -6.08 2.56
CA VAL A 80 -0.67 -7.21 1.77
C VAL A 80 0.32 -8.38 1.76
N SER A 81 1.61 -8.10 1.79
CA SER A 81 2.64 -9.15 1.80
C SER A 81 2.80 -9.82 3.17
N GLU A 82 2.07 -9.35 4.19
CA GLU A 82 2.13 -9.88 5.56
C GLU A 82 3.56 -9.90 6.09
N SER A 83 4.27 -8.78 5.89
CA SER A 83 5.65 -8.64 6.33
C SER A 83 5.80 -9.04 7.80
N GLY A 84 6.89 -9.75 8.13
CA GLY A 84 7.15 -10.19 9.49
C GLY A 84 7.21 -9.05 10.50
N LYS A 85 7.69 -7.88 10.07
CA LYS A 85 7.73 -6.68 10.89
C LYS A 85 6.31 -6.22 11.27
N ILE A 86 5.38 -6.24 10.31
CA ILE A 86 4.01 -5.83 10.55
C ILE A 86 3.31 -6.82 11.48
N LYS A 87 3.61 -8.11 11.38
CA LYS A 87 3.00 -9.14 12.23
C LYS A 87 3.25 -8.92 13.72
N GLU A 88 4.29 -8.16 14.07
CA GLU A 88 4.56 -7.80 15.46
C GLU A 88 3.54 -6.79 16.01
N TYR A 89 2.91 -6.02 15.15
CA TYR A 89 2.02 -4.92 15.55
C TYR A 89 0.58 -5.09 15.04
N TYR A 90 0.33 -6.07 14.19
CA TYR A 90 -0.98 -6.30 13.60
C TYR A 90 -1.29 -7.79 13.55
N SER A 91 -2.45 -8.17 14.07
CA SER A 91 -2.90 -9.57 14.05
C SER A 91 -3.74 -9.80 12.80
N TYR A 92 -3.12 -10.40 11.78
CA TYR A 92 -3.84 -10.77 10.58
C TYR A 92 -4.84 -11.88 10.88
N ARG A 93 -6.06 -11.74 10.39
CA ARG A 93 -7.00 -12.85 10.47
C ARG A 93 -6.56 -13.93 9.49
N MET A 94 -6.86 -15.17 9.82
CA MET A 94 -6.63 -16.26 8.88
C MET A 94 -7.65 -16.14 7.74
N ILE A 95 -7.19 -16.34 6.50
CA ILE A 95 -8.07 -16.39 5.33
C ILE A 95 -8.29 -17.87 5.00
N PRO A 96 -9.49 -18.42 5.25
CA PRO A 96 -9.74 -19.82 4.94
C PRO A 96 -9.83 -20.05 3.43
N GLU A 97 -9.47 -21.24 2.99
CA GLU A 97 -9.51 -21.59 1.57
C GLU A 97 -10.90 -21.42 0.99
N GLU A 98 -11.94 -21.70 1.78
CA GLU A 98 -13.33 -21.54 1.36
C GLU A 98 -13.64 -20.11 0.95
N GLU A 99 -13.05 -19.12 1.63
CA GLU A 99 -13.26 -17.72 1.30
C GLU A 99 -12.60 -17.38 -0.04
N ILE A 100 -11.40 -17.89 -0.28
CA ILE A 100 -10.68 -17.67 -1.54
C ILE A 100 -11.48 -18.31 -2.69
N ARG A 101 -11.96 -19.52 -2.48
CA ARG A 101 -12.75 -20.23 -3.49
C ARG A 101 -14.08 -19.54 -3.76
N ALA A 102 -14.75 -19.06 -2.71
CA ALA A 102 -15.98 -18.30 -2.86
C ALA A 102 -15.76 -17.02 -3.67
N PHE A 103 -14.67 -16.31 -3.43
CA PHE A 103 -14.33 -15.12 -4.20
C PHE A 103 -14.14 -15.45 -5.67
N TYR A 104 -13.45 -16.56 -5.97
CA TYR A 104 -13.28 -17.02 -7.34
C TYR A 104 -14.64 -17.31 -8.01
N ASP A 105 -15.50 -18.05 -7.33
CA ASP A 105 -16.80 -18.44 -7.87
C ASP A 105 -17.74 -17.26 -8.07
N GLU A 106 -17.69 -16.28 -7.17
CA GLU A 106 -18.55 -15.09 -7.24
C GLU A 106 -18.04 -14.05 -8.24
N ASN A 107 -16.79 -14.12 -8.66
CA ASN A 107 -16.16 -13.14 -9.53
C ASN A 107 -15.51 -13.77 -10.76
N ARG A 108 -16.16 -14.78 -11.32
CA ARG A 108 -15.64 -15.54 -12.48
C ARG A 108 -15.28 -14.65 -13.65
N ASP A 109 -16.03 -13.58 -13.87
CA ASP A 109 -15.80 -12.64 -14.95
C ASP A 109 -14.45 -11.93 -14.83
N LEU A 110 -13.95 -11.71 -13.61
CA LEU A 110 -12.63 -11.11 -13.39
C LEU A 110 -11.50 -12.03 -13.88
N PHE A 111 -11.77 -13.33 -14.00
CA PHE A 111 -10.78 -14.34 -14.33
C PHE A 111 -11.02 -14.96 -15.70
N THR A 112 -11.86 -14.30 -16.53
CA THR A 112 -12.18 -14.74 -17.88
C THR A 112 -11.41 -13.92 -18.88
N ARG A 113 -10.72 -14.62 -19.80
CA ARG A 113 -9.94 -13.96 -20.86
C ARG A 113 -10.87 -13.51 -21.99
N TYR A 114 -10.33 -12.66 -22.86
CA TYR A 114 -11.04 -12.08 -23.99
C TYR A 114 -11.78 -13.09 -24.86
N HIS A 115 -11.24 -14.30 -25.02
CA HIS A 115 -11.83 -15.35 -25.85
C HIS A 115 -12.74 -16.32 -25.09
N GLY A 116 -13.14 -15.99 -23.87
CA GLY A 116 -14.02 -16.83 -23.08
C GLY A 116 -13.30 -17.88 -22.24
N ASP A 117 -11.99 -18.01 -22.38
CA ASP A 117 -11.20 -18.89 -21.51
C ASP A 117 -11.13 -18.31 -20.11
N SER A 118 -11.23 -19.17 -19.10
CA SER A 118 -11.09 -18.77 -17.70
C SER A 118 -9.75 -19.22 -17.16
N PHE A 119 -9.16 -18.41 -16.27
CA PHE A 119 -8.05 -18.88 -15.44
C PHE A 119 -8.60 -19.85 -14.41
N SER A 120 -7.87 -20.93 -14.14
CA SER A 120 -8.27 -21.89 -13.12
C SER A 120 -8.09 -21.28 -11.72
N TYR A 121 -8.79 -21.87 -10.75
CA TYR A 121 -8.64 -21.45 -9.34
C TYR A 121 -7.17 -21.51 -8.90
N GLU A 122 -6.47 -22.59 -9.23
CA GLU A 122 -5.08 -22.78 -8.82
C GLU A 122 -4.17 -21.69 -9.38
N GLU A 123 -4.45 -21.20 -10.59
CA GLU A 123 -3.67 -20.13 -11.21
C GLU A 123 -3.82 -18.77 -10.50
N VAL A 124 -4.99 -18.54 -9.89
CA VAL A 124 -5.32 -17.20 -9.36
C VAL A 124 -5.50 -17.17 -7.84
N ALA A 125 -5.42 -18.30 -7.16
CA ALA A 125 -5.67 -18.37 -5.72
C ALA A 125 -4.79 -17.39 -4.92
N MET A 126 -3.51 -17.28 -5.27
CA MET A 126 -2.60 -16.37 -4.58
C MET A 126 -2.96 -14.91 -4.83
N ILE A 127 -3.39 -14.59 -6.06
CA ILE A 127 -3.82 -13.23 -6.41
C ILE A 127 -5.08 -12.89 -5.63
N ILE A 128 -6.01 -13.83 -5.50
CA ILE A 128 -7.25 -13.64 -4.73
C ILE A 128 -6.93 -13.40 -3.26
N ARG A 129 -6.02 -14.18 -2.69
CA ARG A 129 -5.59 -14.01 -1.30
C ARG A 129 -5.05 -12.59 -1.07
N LYS A 130 -4.23 -12.11 -1.99
CA LYS A 130 -3.71 -10.74 -1.92
C LYS A 130 -4.82 -9.71 -2.03
N ARG A 131 -5.79 -9.94 -2.88
CA ARG A 131 -6.94 -9.03 -3.03
C ARG A 131 -7.75 -8.97 -1.73
N ILE A 132 -7.95 -10.10 -1.07
CA ILE A 132 -8.64 -10.14 0.22
C ILE A 132 -7.88 -9.31 1.26
N ARG A 133 -6.53 -9.39 1.28
CA ARG A 133 -5.72 -8.56 2.17
C ARG A 133 -5.81 -7.08 1.82
N GLU A 134 -5.88 -6.74 0.52
CA GLU A 134 -6.08 -5.34 0.11
C GLU A 134 -7.41 -4.80 0.63
N ILE A 135 -8.47 -5.60 0.56
CA ILE A 135 -9.78 -5.23 1.07
C ILE A 135 -9.71 -5.03 2.59
N GLU A 136 -8.96 -5.87 3.28
CA GLU A 136 -8.73 -5.72 4.72
C GLU A 136 -8.01 -4.40 5.02
N TYR A 137 -7.00 -4.06 4.24
CA TYR A 137 -6.29 -2.79 4.38
C TYR A 137 -7.24 -1.61 4.18
N GLU A 138 -8.02 -1.65 3.11
CA GLU A 138 -9.00 -0.59 2.80
C GLU A 138 -9.99 -0.42 3.95
N LYS A 139 -10.42 -1.52 4.56
CA LYS A 139 -11.34 -1.49 5.70
C LYS A 139 -10.70 -0.85 6.93
N GLU A 140 -9.44 -1.18 7.21
CA GLU A 140 -8.71 -0.56 8.31
C GLU A 140 -8.57 0.95 8.13
N ILE A 141 -8.26 1.38 6.89
CA ILE A 141 -8.17 2.80 6.57
C ILE A 141 -9.54 3.47 6.74
N HIS A 142 -10.60 2.82 6.25
CA HIS A 142 -11.96 3.36 6.37
C HIS A 142 -12.35 3.52 7.85
N ASN A 143 -12.00 2.58 8.71
CA ASN A 143 -12.29 2.68 10.13
C ASN A 143 -11.61 3.91 10.76
N ILE A 144 -10.38 4.20 10.36
CA ILE A 144 -9.66 5.38 10.83
C ILE A 144 -10.33 6.65 10.30
N LEU A 145 -10.72 6.66 9.02
CA LEU A 145 -11.44 7.79 8.43
C LEU A 145 -12.69 8.13 9.21
N CYS A 146 -13.45 7.11 9.63
CA CYS A 146 -14.66 7.31 10.43
C CYS A 146 -14.35 7.95 11.79
N GLN A 147 -13.18 7.67 12.36
CA GLN A 147 -12.77 8.26 13.63
C GLN A 147 -12.30 9.71 13.47
N LEU A 148 -11.84 10.09 12.29
CA LEU A 148 -11.38 11.46 12.02
C LEU A 148 -12.52 12.44 11.73
N ASN A 149 -13.68 11.94 11.42
CA ASN A 149 -14.85 12.78 11.08
C ASN A 149 -15.73 13.08 12.30
#